data_ca98050beb4846510d61524822d47975
#
_entry.id   ca98050beb4846510d61524822d47975
#
_cell.length_a   1.000
_cell.length_b   1.000
_cell.length_c   1.000
_cell.angle_alpha   90.00
_cell.angle_beta   90.00
_cell.angle_gamma   90.00
#
_symmetry.space_group_name_H-M   'P 1'
#
loop_
_entity.id
_entity.type
_entity.pdbx_description
1 polymer ?
#
loop_
_entity_poly.entity_id
_entity_poly.type
_entity_poly.pdbx_seq_one_letter_code
_entity_poly.pdbx_strand_id
1 'polypeptide(L)'
;MSEQDFREIARNGLWRNNPGLVQLLGLCPLLGTSNSTVNALGLGLATMLVLACSNAAVSLVRGAVSEAIRLPAFVMIIAALTTCIELLMQAWTYELYQVLGIFIPLITTNCVILGRAEAFAAKNGVLRASFDGLLMGLGFALVLLVLGGLRELLGQGTLLADMHLLFGPAAAAWKLQPFPQYQGFLLAILPPGAFIMLGLLIALKNRIDDSLAERAKVQAGDVPATQRQRVRVTGVIE
;
A
#
# COMPACT_ATOMS: atom_id res chain seq x y z
N MET A 1 24.94 1.24 10.63
CA MET A 1 23.52 1.49 10.26
C MET A 1 22.98 2.39 11.36
N SER A 2 22.63 3.63 11.05
CA SER A 2 22.12 4.57 12.06
C SER A 2 20.61 4.34 12.26
N GLU A 3 20.16 4.51 13.50
CA GLU A 3 18.73 4.41 13.87
C GLU A 3 17.87 5.45 13.09
N GLN A 4 18.50 6.52 12.65
CA GLN A 4 17.89 7.56 11.83
C GLN A 4 17.47 7.06 10.44
N ASP A 5 18.26 6.16 9.81
CA ASP A 5 17.94 5.58 8.50
C ASP A 5 16.63 4.76 8.56
N PHE A 6 16.44 3.98 9.63
CA PHE A 6 15.23 3.15 9.79
C PHE A 6 13.98 3.97 10.07
N ARG A 7 14.09 5.03 10.86
CA ARG A 7 12.95 5.94 11.11
C ARG A 7 12.54 6.69 9.85
N GLU A 8 13.49 7.05 9.02
CA GLU A 8 13.20 7.71 7.75
C GLU A 8 12.50 6.77 6.77
N ILE A 9 12.97 5.52 6.64
CA ILE A 9 12.34 4.48 5.83
C ILE A 9 10.91 4.22 6.33
N ALA A 10 10.70 4.10 7.63
CA ALA A 10 9.40 3.89 8.22
C ALA A 10 8.42 5.05 7.92
N ARG A 11 8.86 6.29 8.13
CA ARG A 11 8.04 7.47 7.86
C ARG A 11 7.72 7.63 6.38
N ASN A 12 8.66 7.28 5.50
CA ASN A 12 8.46 7.29 4.07
C ASN A 12 7.46 6.22 3.62
N GLY A 13 7.61 4.98 4.09
CA GLY A 13 6.73 3.86 3.70
C GLY A 13 5.29 4.03 4.20
N LEU A 14 5.13 4.45 5.44
CA LEU A 14 3.80 4.53 6.05
C LEU A 14 3.02 5.79 5.66
N TRP A 15 3.67 6.96 5.54
CA TRP A 15 2.96 8.22 5.38
C TRP A 15 3.42 9.06 4.19
N ARG A 16 4.72 9.43 4.15
CA ARG A 16 5.23 10.45 3.23
C ARG A 16 5.22 9.99 1.78
N ASN A 17 5.59 8.73 1.53
CA ASN A 17 5.64 8.09 0.21
C ASN A 17 4.79 6.82 0.16
N ASN A 18 3.63 6.83 0.83
CA ASN A 18 2.74 5.68 0.85
C ASN A 18 2.39 5.24 -0.59
N PRO A 19 2.56 3.94 -0.94
CA PRO A 19 2.36 3.48 -2.31
C PRO A 19 0.94 3.71 -2.84
N GLY A 20 -0.08 3.49 -2.00
CA GLY A 20 -1.47 3.61 -2.40
C GLY A 20 -2.00 5.05 -2.47
N LEU A 21 -1.64 5.90 -1.50
CA LEU A 21 -2.21 7.24 -1.36
C LEU A 21 -1.39 8.35 -2.02
N VAL A 22 -0.08 8.17 -2.16
CA VAL A 22 0.83 9.20 -2.70
C VAL A 22 1.35 8.83 -4.07
N GLN A 23 1.87 7.62 -4.20
CA GLN A 23 2.44 7.16 -5.46
C GLN A 23 1.36 6.68 -6.45
N LEU A 24 0.15 6.38 -5.98
CA LEU A 24 -0.96 5.80 -6.75
C LEU A 24 -0.55 4.52 -7.50
N LEU A 25 0.36 3.77 -6.89
CA LEU A 25 0.81 2.48 -7.40
C LEU A 25 -0.05 1.36 -6.80
N GLY A 26 -0.21 0.26 -7.55
CA GLY A 26 -0.98 -0.87 -7.09
C GLY A 26 -2.49 -0.63 -7.03
N LEU A 27 -3.03 0.22 -7.90
CA LEU A 27 -4.46 0.50 -7.95
C LEU A 27 -5.29 -0.74 -8.30
N CYS A 28 -4.75 -1.66 -9.12
CA CYS A 28 -5.48 -2.87 -9.51
C CYS A 28 -5.91 -3.71 -8.30
N PRO A 29 -5.02 -4.13 -7.39
CA PRO A 29 -5.44 -4.82 -6.18
C PRO A 29 -6.21 -3.91 -5.22
N LEU A 30 -5.88 -2.62 -5.11
CA LEU A 30 -6.61 -1.66 -4.28
C LEU A 30 -8.10 -1.58 -4.65
N LEU A 31 -8.43 -1.54 -5.92
CA LEU A 31 -9.81 -1.43 -6.41
C LEU A 31 -10.52 -2.76 -6.50
N GLY A 32 -9.80 -3.83 -6.86
CA GLY A 32 -10.37 -5.16 -7.10
C GLY A 32 -10.69 -5.93 -5.83
N THR A 33 -9.85 -5.86 -4.80
CA THR A 33 -9.96 -6.72 -3.61
C THR A 33 -10.49 -6.02 -2.36
N SER A 34 -10.66 -4.70 -2.40
CA SER A 34 -11.13 -3.93 -1.25
C SER A 34 -12.65 -3.93 -1.05
N ASN A 35 -13.36 -4.93 -1.56
CA ASN A 35 -14.80 -5.09 -1.35
C ASN A 35 -15.16 -5.65 0.05
N SER A 36 -14.23 -6.31 0.71
CA SER A 36 -14.35 -6.82 2.09
C SER A 36 -13.06 -6.53 2.86
N THR A 37 -13.19 -6.26 4.15
CA THR A 37 -12.06 -6.02 5.06
C THR A 37 -11.13 -7.23 5.13
N VAL A 38 -11.69 -8.43 5.12
CA VAL A 38 -10.93 -9.68 5.21
C VAL A 38 -10.12 -9.93 3.94
N ASN A 39 -10.72 -9.68 2.76
CA ASN A 39 -10.02 -9.79 1.49
C ASN A 39 -8.88 -8.78 1.39
N ALA A 40 -9.14 -7.54 1.83
CA ALA A 40 -8.14 -6.48 1.88
C ALA A 40 -6.97 -6.84 2.81
N LEU A 41 -7.28 -7.43 3.98
CA LEU A 41 -6.26 -7.87 4.95
C LEU A 41 -5.45 -9.05 4.42
N GLY A 42 -6.11 -10.06 3.88
CA GLY A 42 -5.43 -11.25 3.31
C GLY A 42 -4.48 -10.89 2.17
N LEU A 43 -4.95 -10.13 1.19
CA LEU A 43 -4.11 -9.69 0.08
C LEU A 43 -3.04 -8.69 0.52
N GLY A 44 -3.36 -7.81 1.47
CA GLY A 44 -2.40 -6.85 2.04
C GLY A 44 -1.22 -7.55 2.71
N LEU A 45 -1.49 -8.57 3.53
CA LEU A 45 -0.46 -9.39 4.18
C LEU A 45 0.36 -10.18 3.16
N ALA A 46 -0.30 -10.81 2.19
CA ALA A 46 0.39 -11.54 1.12
C ALA A 46 1.31 -10.60 0.33
N THR A 47 0.83 -9.42 -0.06
CA THR A 47 1.63 -8.41 -0.77
C THR A 47 2.81 -7.91 0.06
N MET A 48 2.62 -7.69 1.36
CA MET A 48 3.68 -7.27 2.28
C MET A 48 4.78 -8.32 2.37
N LEU A 49 4.43 -9.60 2.50
CA LEU A 49 5.40 -10.70 2.54
C LEU A 49 6.15 -10.86 1.22
N VAL A 50 5.43 -10.87 0.08
CA VAL A 50 6.07 -10.94 -1.24
C VAL A 50 7.00 -9.76 -1.45
N LEU A 51 6.60 -8.52 -1.09
CA LEU A 51 7.43 -7.34 -1.26
C LEU A 51 8.70 -7.38 -0.40
N ALA A 52 8.61 -7.82 0.85
CA ALA A 52 9.77 -7.95 1.73
C ALA A 52 10.75 -9.03 1.21
N CYS A 53 10.23 -10.21 0.85
CA CYS A 53 11.05 -11.31 0.34
C CYS A 53 11.64 -11.01 -1.05
N SER A 54 10.86 -10.39 -1.95
CA SER A 54 11.34 -10.04 -3.29
C SER A 54 12.43 -8.99 -3.24
N ASN A 55 12.28 -7.94 -2.41
CA ASN A 55 13.32 -6.95 -2.23
C ASN A 55 14.62 -7.56 -1.67
N ALA A 56 14.50 -8.53 -0.75
CA ALA A 56 15.66 -9.26 -0.24
C ALA A 56 16.35 -10.07 -1.35
N ALA A 57 15.57 -10.85 -2.10
CA ALA A 57 16.08 -11.70 -3.18
C ALA A 57 16.70 -10.86 -4.31
N VAL A 58 16.04 -9.79 -4.74
CA VAL A 58 16.56 -8.85 -5.74
C VAL A 58 17.87 -8.22 -5.29
N SER A 59 17.95 -7.79 -4.03
CA SER A 59 19.18 -7.20 -3.48
C SER A 59 20.34 -8.22 -3.43
N LEU A 60 20.04 -9.49 -3.22
CA LEU A 60 21.04 -10.57 -3.22
C LEU A 60 21.58 -10.85 -4.63
N VAL A 61 20.69 -10.89 -5.63
CA VAL A 61 21.01 -11.29 -7.02
C VAL A 61 21.48 -10.11 -7.87
N ARG A 62 21.33 -8.87 -7.42
CA ARG A 62 21.62 -7.63 -8.18
C ARG A 62 23.01 -7.60 -8.82
N GLY A 63 24.01 -8.21 -8.19
CA GLY A 63 25.40 -8.25 -8.72
C GLY A 63 25.62 -9.23 -9.87
N ALA A 64 24.73 -10.21 -10.02
CA ALA A 64 24.82 -11.26 -11.06
C ALA A 64 23.98 -10.92 -12.31
N VAL A 65 23.07 -9.96 -12.23
CA VAL A 65 22.12 -9.62 -13.31
C VAL A 65 22.58 -8.37 -14.05
N SER A 66 22.76 -8.48 -15.37
CA SER A 66 23.10 -7.34 -16.24
C SER A 66 21.90 -6.38 -16.39
N GLU A 67 22.17 -5.11 -16.72
CA GLU A 67 21.14 -4.09 -16.85
C GLU A 67 20.08 -4.42 -17.91
N ALA A 68 20.47 -5.08 -18.99
CA ALA A 68 19.58 -5.43 -20.11
C ALA A 68 18.48 -6.45 -19.73
N ILE A 69 18.76 -7.36 -18.78
CA ILE A 69 17.84 -8.44 -18.38
C ILE A 69 17.30 -8.24 -16.96
N ARG A 70 17.53 -7.08 -16.33
CA ARG A 70 17.17 -6.81 -14.93
C ARG A 70 15.67 -6.92 -14.68
N LEU A 71 14.85 -6.27 -15.51
CA LEU A 71 13.39 -6.28 -15.34
C LEU A 71 12.78 -7.69 -15.47
N PRO A 72 13.06 -8.46 -16.53
CA PRO A 72 12.57 -9.83 -16.63
C PRO A 72 13.00 -10.72 -15.45
N ALA A 73 14.26 -10.59 -15.00
CA ALA A 73 14.77 -11.36 -13.88
C ALA A 73 14.02 -11.04 -12.57
N PHE A 74 13.74 -9.76 -12.30
CA PHE A 74 13.00 -9.36 -11.11
C PHE A 74 11.56 -9.86 -11.15
N VAL A 75 10.88 -9.77 -12.30
CA VAL A 75 9.52 -10.31 -12.46
C VAL A 75 9.49 -11.81 -12.22
N MET A 76 10.48 -12.57 -12.70
CA MET A 76 10.58 -14.02 -12.44
C MET A 76 10.73 -14.33 -10.94
N ILE A 77 11.55 -13.56 -10.21
CA ILE A 77 11.71 -13.72 -8.77
C ILE A 77 10.39 -13.43 -8.05
N ILE A 78 9.72 -12.32 -8.41
CA ILE A 78 8.43 -11.94 -7.83
C ILE A 78 7.38 -13.01 -8.11
N ALA A 79 7.31 -13.53 -9.35
CA ALA A 79 6.37 -14.56 -9.73
C ALA A 79 6.57 -15.85 -8.92
N ALA A 80 7.82 -16.31 -8.78
CA ALA A 80 8.16 -17.49 -7.98
C ALA A 80 7.73 -17.33 -6.52
N LEU A 81 7.99 -16.17 -5.90
CA LEU A 81 7.58 -15.90 -4.53
C LEU A 81 6.06 -15.77 -4.39
N THR A 82 5.38 -15.19 -5.37
CA THR A 82 3.91 -15.12 -5.39
C THR A 82 3.30 -16.51 -5.43
N THR A 83 3.83 -17.41 -6.27
CA THR A 83 3.40 -18.81 -6.33
C THR A 83 3.64 -19.54 -5.01
N CYS A 84 4.77 -19.30 -4.33
CA CYS A 84 5.01 -19.85 -3.00
C CYS A 84 3.95 -19.40 -1.98
N ILE A 85 3.60 -18.11 -1.97
CA ILE A 85 2.55 -17.58 -1.08
C ILE A 85 1.18 -18.17 -1.45
N GLU A 86 0.89 -18.32 -2.74
CA GLU A 86 -0.34 -18.97 -3.22
C GLU A 86 -0.48 -20.40 -2.68
N LEU A 87 0.56 -21.20 -2.79
CA LEU A 87 0.59 -22.57 -2.26
C LEU A 87 0.46 -22.60 -0.72
N LEU A 88 1.08 -21.66 -0.02
CA LEU A 88 0.91 -21.54 1.43
C LEU A 88 -0.53 -21.19 1.82
N MET A 89 -1.18 -20.29 1.08
CA MET A 89 -2.59 -19.96 1.31
C MET A 89 -3.51 -21.15 1.02
N GLN A 90 -3.23 -21.92 -0.02
CA GLN A 90 -3.95 -23.17 -0.30
C GLN A 90 -3.83 -24.18 0.85
N ALA A 91 -2.66 -24.27 1.48
CA ALA A 91 -2.43 -25.23 2.54
C ALA A 91 -3.06 -24.83 3.88
N TRP A 92 -3.07 -23.54 4.24
CA TRP A 92 -3.45 -23.07 5.57
C TRP A 92 -4.77 -22.32 5.62
N THR A 93 -5.13 -21.59 4.56
CA THR A 93 -6.32 -20.76 4.48
C THR A 93 -7.08 -21.02 3.19
N TYR A 94 -7.50 -22.26 2.98
CA TYR A 94 -8.14 -22.70 1.74
C TYR A 94 -9.42 -21.92 1.41
N GLU A 95 -10.25 -21.62 2.41
CA GLU A 95 -11.48 -20.84 2.22
C GLU A 95 -11.18 -19.41 1.71
N LEU A 96 -10.17 -18.77 2.30
CA LEU A 96 -9.72 -17.46 1.84
C LEU A 96 -9.09 -17.52 0.45
N TYR A 97 -8.35 -18.59 0.16
CA TYR A 97 -7.77 -18.81 -1.16
C TYR A 97 -8.86 -18.93 -2.24
N GLN A 98 -9.98 -19.59 -2.00
CA GLN A 98 -11.08 -19.67 -2.97
C GLN A 98 -11.62 -18.29 -3.38
N VAL A 99 -11.60 -17.34 -2.48
CA VAL A 99 -12.07 -15.95 -2.76
C VAL A 99 -10.98 -15.10 -3.40
N LEU A 100 -9.74 -15.21 -2.90
CA LEU A 100 -8.61 -14.36 -3.32
C LEU A 100 -7.78 -14.94 -4.47
N GLY A 101 -7.94 -16.22 -4.81
CA GLY A 101 -7.07 -16.92 -5.76
C GLY A 101 -6.93 -16.23 -7.12
N ILE A 102 -8.02 -15.62 -7.63
CA ILE A 102 -8.02 -14.86 -8.88
C ILE A 102 -7.17 -13.57 -8.75
N PHE A 103 -7.03 -13.02 -7.55
CA PHE A 103 -6.35 -11.76 -7.31
C PHE A 103 -4.87 -11.92 -6.90
N ILE A 104 -4.46 -13.12 -6.47
CA ILE A 104 -3.07 -13.39 -6.08
C ILE A 104 -2.08 -13.14 -7.24
N PRO A 105 -2.34 -13.55 -8.49
CA PRO A 105 -1.46 -13.24 -9.62
C PRO A 105 -1.25 -11.74 -9.86
N LEU A 106 -2.20 -10.86 -9.43
CA LEU A 106 -2.04 -9.41 -9.50
C LEU A 106 -0.89 -8.88 -8.61
N ILE A 107 -0.44 -9.67 -7.63
CA ILE A 107 0.73 -9.35 -6.83
C ILE A 107 2.00 -9.34 -7.71
N THR A 108 2.12 -10.27 -8.64
CA THR A 108 3.28 -10.35 -9.56
C THR A 108 3.36 -9.12 -10.48
N THR A 109 2.22 -8.64 -10.96
CA THR A 109 2.15 -7.46 -11.85
C THR A 109 2.00 -6.14 -11.08
N ASN A 110 2.10 -6.19 -9.75
CA ASN A 110 1.91 -5.03 -8.90
C ASN A 110 3.06 -4.03 -9.07
N CYS A 111 2.74 -2.83 -9.57
CA CYS A 111 3.70 -1.76 -9.79
C CYS A 111 4.43 -1.32 -8.51
N VAL A 112 3.84 -1.52 -7.32
CA VAL A 112 4.51 -1.25 -6.04
C VAL A 112 5.72 -2.15 -5.88
N ILE A 113 5.56 -3.44 -6.12
CA ILE A 113 6.62 -4.45 -5.91
C ILE A 113 7.74 -4.24 -6.93
N LEU A 114 7.38 -4.16 -8.20
CA LEU A 114 8.35 -3.97 -9.27
C LEU A 114 9.09 -2.63 -9.14
N GLY A 115 8.36 -1.56 -8.84
CA GLY A 115 8.93 -0.23 -8.64
C GLY A 115 9.91 -0.16 -7.48
N ARG A 116 9.62 -0.84 -6.34
CA ARG A 116 10.56 -0.89 -5.20
C ARG A 116 11.73 -1.82 -5.44
N ALA A 117 11.52 -2.92 -6.14
CA ALA A 117 12.61 -3.82 -6.54
C ALA A 117 13.68 -3.08 -7.35
N GLU A 118 13.26 -2.26 -8.32
CA GLU A 118 14.18 -1.52 -9.17
C GLU A 118 14.71 -0.23 -8.53
N ALA A 119 13.84 0.58 -7.92
CA ALA A 119 14.21 1.88 -7.37
C ALA A 119 15.09 1.78 -6.12
N PHE A 120 14.86 0.78 -5.27
CA PHE A 120 15.50 0.66 -3.97
C PHE A 120 16.30 -0.62 -3.78
N ALA A 121 15.70 -1.80 -3.99
CA ALA A 121 16.34 -3.07 -3.69
C ALA A 121 17.58 -3.34 -4.57
N ALA A 122 17.53 -2.99 -5.85
CA ALA A 122 18.66 -3.10 -6.76
C ALA A 122 19.87 -2.24 -6.37
N LYS A 123 19.70 -1.21 -5.54
CA LYS A 123 20.75 -0.25 -5.16
C LYS A 123 21.24 -0.40 -3.73
N ASN A 124 20.45 -1.04 -2.85
CA ASN A 124 20.72 -1.13 -1.42
C ASN A 124 21.03 -2.56 -0.98
N GLY A 125 21.62 -2.70 0.22
CA GLY A 125 21.91 -4.01 0.81
C GLY A 125 20.65 -4.74 1.27
N VAL A 126 20.75 -6.06 1.41
CA VAL A 126 19.64 -6.99 1.69
C VAL A 126 18.79 -6.58 2.88
N LEU A 127 19.40 -6.25 4.02
CA LEU A 127 18.69 -5.85 5.24
C LEU A 127 17.86 -4.56 5.06
N ARG A 128 18.43 -3.55 4.40
CA ARG A 128 17.72 -2.30 4.11
C ARG A 128 16.59 -2.52 3.12
N ALA A 129 16.84 -3.34 2.11
CA ALA A 129 15.85 -3.68 1.07
C ALA A 129 14.67 -4.46 1.65
N SER A 130 14.91 -5.45 2.52
CA SER A 130 13.85 -6.20 3.20
C SER A 130 13.01 -5.31 4.11
N PHE A 131 13.66 -4.47 4.91
CA PHE A 131 12.99 -3.58 5.84
C PHE A 131 12.16 -2.52 5.12
N ASP A 132 12.67 -1.97 4.03
CA ASP A 132 11.92 -1.06 3.16
C ASP A 132 10.70 -1.76 2.55
N GLY A 133 10.87 -2.98 2.02
CA GLY A 133 9.79 -3.78 1.48
C GLY A 133 8.69 -4.06 2.51
N LEU A 134 9.08 -4.40 3.73
CA LEU A 134 8.14 -4.65 4.82
C LEU A 134 7.33 -3.40 5.18
N LEU A 135 7.98 -2.26 5.34
CA LEU A 135 7.31 -1.02 5.72
C LEU A 135 6.45 -0.43 4.59
N MET A 136 6.92 -0.49 3.35
CA MET A 136 6.13 -0.10 2.18
C MET A 136 4.93 -1.03 2.01
N GLY A 137 5.13 -2.34 2.17
CA GLY A 137 4.06 -3.34 2.13
C GLY A 137 3.04 -3.13 3.24
N LEU A 138 3.49 -2.80 4.45
CA LEU A 138 2.61 -2.45 5.57
C LEU A 138 1.80 -1.19 5.27
N GLY A 139 2.44 -0.15 4.73
CA GLY A 139 1.75 1.07 4.30
C GLY A 139 0.67 0.80 3.26
N PHE A 140 0.95 -0.07 2.30
CA PHE A 140 -0.01 -0.51 1.29
C PHE A 140 -1.16 -1.34 1.90
N ALA A 141 -0.85 -2.28 2.78
CA ALA A 141 -1.83 -3.11 3.48
C ALA A 141 -2.78 -2.28 4.36
N LEU A 142 -2.27 -1.24 5.04
CA LEU A 142 -3.09 -0.32 5.82
C LEU A 142 -4.08 0.45 4.95
N VAL A 143 -3.65 0.93 3.79
CA VAL A 143 -4.55 1.61 2.84
C VAL A 143 -5.63 0.67 2.34
N LEU A 144 -5.25 -0.58 1.97
CA LEU A 144 -6.20 -1.63 1.59
C LEU A 144 -7.23 -1.90 2.69
N LEU A 145 -6.76 -2.02 3.94
CA LEU A 145 -7.62 -2.30 5.08
C LEU A 145 -8.62 -1.17 5.33
N VAL A 146 -8.15 0.08 5.31
CA VAL A 146 -9.02 1.26 5.51
C VAL A 146 -10.04 1.36 4.37
N LEU A 147 -9.60 1.19 3.13
CA LEU A 147 -10.50 1.23 1.97
C LEU A 147 -11.51 0.08 2.00
N GLY A 148 -11.06 -1.14 2.32
CA GLY A 148 -11.91 -2.32 2.46
C GLY A 148 -12.94 -2.17 3.58
N GLY A 149 -12.53 -1.70 4.75
CA GLY A 149 -13.41 -1.43 5.87
C GLY A 149 -14.47 -0.37 5.57
N LEU A 150 -14.08 0.74 4.92
CA LEU A 150 -15.03 1.78 4.49
C LEU A 150 -16.05 1.25 3.46
N ARG A 151 -15.59 0.47 2.51
CA ARG A 151 -16.46 -0.13 1.48
C ARG A 151 -17.41 -1.17 2.05
N GLU A 152 -16.95 -2.02 2.96
CA GLU A 152 -17.78 -3.00 3.65
C GLU A 152 -18.83 -2.31 4.52
N LEU A 153 -18.42 -1.28 5.28
CA LEU A 153 -19.32 -0.50 6.12
C LEU A 153 -20.42 0.21 5.32
N LEU A 154 -20.06 0.89 4.23
CA LEU A 154 -21.02 1.63 3.41
C LEU A 154 -21.77 0.73 2.43
N GLY A 155 -21.20 -0.38 2.03
CA GLY A 155 -21.81 -1.31 1.08
C GLY A 155 -22.76 -2.31 1.72
N GLN A 156 -22.39 -2.87 2.85
CA GLN A 156 -23.14 -3.95 3.53
C GLN A 156 -23.63 -3.55 4.93
N GLY A 157 -23.12 -2.46 5.51
CA GLY A 157 -23.43 -2.08 6.88
C GLY A 157 -22.80 -3.01 7.93
N THR A 158 -21.83 -3.83 7.51
CA THR A 158 -21.09 -4.79 8.35
C THR A 158 -19.62 -4.42 8.41
N LEU A 159 -18.92 -4.87 9.43
CA LEU A 159 -17.47 -4.81 9.57
C LEU A 159 -16.98 -6.20 10.00
N LEU A 160 -15.91 -6.68 9.34
CA LEU A 160 -15.29 -7.96 9.65
C LEU A 160 -16.25 -9.15 9.49
N ALA A 161 -17.20 -9.07 8.53
CA ALA A 161 -18.23 -10.08 8.34
C ALA A 161 -17.66 -11.47 8.04
N ASP A 162 -16.57 -11.54 7.28
CA ASP A 162 -15.99 -12.78 6.76
C ASP A 162 -14.70 -13.18 7.51
N MET A 163 -14.53 -12.74 8.77
CA MET A 163 -13.32 -13.02 9.55
C MET A 163 -13.11 -14.53 9.82
N HIS A 164 -14.17 -15.32 9.68
CA HIS A 164 -14.10 -16.77 9.78
C HIS A 164 -13.23 -17.40 8.68
N LEU A 165 -13.07 -16.75 7.52
CA LEU A 165 -12.20 -17.22 6.42
C LEU A 165 -10.71 -17.19 6.78
N LEU A 166 -10.29 -16.31 7.71
CA LEU A 166 -8.89 -16.18 8.14
C LEU A 166 -8.60 -17.00 9.40
N PHE A 167 -9.49 -16.93 10.40
CA PHE A 167 -9.25 -17.48 11.73
C PHE A 167 -10.15 -18.68 12.07
N GLY A 168 -10.88 -19.19 11.08
CA GLY A 168 -11.78 -20.33 11.27
C GLY A 168 -13.06 -20.01 12.05
N PRO A 169 -13.84 -21.04 12.46
CA PRO A 169 -15.16 -20.88 13.06
C PRO A 169 -15.20 -20.03 14.33
N ALA A 170 -14.08 -19.94 15.06
CA ALA A 170 -13.98 -19.16 16.30
C ALA A 170 -14.15 -17.64 16.06
N ALA A 171 -13.83 -17.15 14.87
CA ALA A 171 -13.92 -15.73 14.53
C ALA A 171 -15.31 -15.32 13.99
N ALA A 172 -16.25 -16.23 13.82
CA ALA A 172 -17.60 -15.93 13.36
C ALA A 172 -18.35 -14.98 14.32
N ALA A 173 -17.96 -14.97 15.60
CA ALA A 173 -18.52 -14.08 16.63
C ALA A 173 -18.04 -12.61 16.49
N TRP A 174 -17.03 -12.31 15.66
CA TRP A 174 -16.46 -10.97 15.53
C TRP A 174 -17.19 -10.10 14.50
N LYS A 175 -18.27 -10.63 13.91
CA LYS A 175 -19.11 -9.89 12.98
C LYS A 175 -19.76 -8.71 13.70
N LEU A 176 -19.31 -7.50 13.42
CA LEU A 176 -19.93 -6.26 13.87
C LEU A 176 -20.98 -5.82 12.85
N GLN A 177 -22.23 -5.67 13.31
CA GLN A 177 -23.34 -5.13 12.52
C GLN A 177 -23.82 -3.82 13.13
N PRO A 178 -23.18 -2.68 12.82
CA PRO A 178 -23.62 -1.38 13.35
C PRO A 178 -25.01 -0.99 12.82
N PHE A 179 -25.45 -1.50 11.67
CA PHE A 179 -26.73 -1.17 11.06
C PHE A 179 -27.53 -2.43 10.69
N PRO A 180 -28.35 -3.01 11.60
CA PRO A 180 -29.04 -4.28 11.36
C PRO A 180 -30.13 -4.25 10.28
N GLN A 181 -30.58 -3.07 9.82
CA GLN A 181 -31.61 -2.90 8.78
C GLN A 181 -31.09 -2.11 7.56
N TYR A 182 -29.78 -2.11 7.33
CA TYR A 182 -29.21 -1.37 6.22
C TYR A 182 -29.47 -2.11 4.89
N GLN A 183 -30.09 -1.42 3.92
CA GLN A 183 -30.42 -2.01 2.61
C GLN A 183 -29.22 -2.16 1.68
N GLY A 184 -28.01 -1.84 2.14
CA GLY A 184 -26.79 -1.93 1.34
C GLY A 184 -26.72 -0.92 0.19
N PHE A 185 -25.58 -0.26 0.05
CA PHE A 185 -25.33 0.67 -1.05
C PHE A 185 -24.45 0.00 -2.09
N LEU A 186 -25.09 -0.62 -3.10
CA LEU A 186 -24.42 -1.43 -4.11
C LEU A 186 -23.30 -0.67 -4.84
N LEU A 187 -23.45 0.65 -5.07
CA LEU A 187 -22.44 1.46 -5.72
C LEU A 187 -21.11 1.47 -4.94
N ALA A 188 -21.15 1.39 -3.61
CA ALA A 188 -19.94 1.35 -2.77
C ALA A 188 -19.14 0.05 -2.96
N ILE A 189 -19.84 -1.06 -3.22
CA ILE A 189 -19.19 -2.37 -3.45
C ILE A 189 -18.59 -2.45 -4.86
N LEU A 190 -19.19 -1.78 -5.83
CA LEU A 190 -18.75 -1.78 -7.22
C LEU A 190 -17.44 -0.97 -7.40
N PRO A 191 -16.66 -1.23 -8.47
CA PRO A 191 -15.42 -0.50 -8.76
C PRO A 191 -15.53 1.03 -8.77
N PRO A 192 -16.61 1.65 -9.31
CA PRO A 192 -16.76 3.12 -9.24
C PRO A 192 -16.77 3.66 -7.82
N GLY A 193 -17.37 2.96 -6.87
CA GLY A 193 -17.36 3.34 -5.46
C GLY A 193 -15.96 3.30 -4.85
N ALA A 194 -15.14 2.32 -5.26
CA ALA A 194 -13.75 2.25 -4.81
C ALA A 194 -12.94 3.48 -5.25
N PHE A 195 -13.14 3.96 -6.49
CA PHE A 195 -12.48 5.18 -6.97
C PHE A 195 -12.90 6.42 -6.19
N ILE A 196 -14.19 6.58 -5.93
CA ILE A 196 -14.71 7.73 -5.15
C ILE A 196 -14.13 7.70 -3.73
N MET A 197 -14.14 6.54 -3.08
CA MET A 197 -13.62 6.41 -1.72
C MET A 197 -12.11 6.60 -1.63
N LEU A 198 -11.36 6.07 -2.60
CA LEU A 198 -9.92 6.30 -2.69
C LEU A 198 -9.63 7.80 -2.88
N GLY A 199 -10.37 8.48 -3.77
CA GLY A 199 -10.26 9.93 -3.96
C GLY A 199 -10.54 10.73 -2.69
N LEU A 200 -11.56 10.33 -1.91
CA LEU A 200 -11.85 10.94 -0.61
C LEU A 200 -10.73 10.70 0.42
N LEU A 201 -10.16 9.51 0.46
CA LEU A 201 -9.03 9.19 1.34
C LEU A 201 -7.79 10.03 0.99
N ILE A 202 -7.51 10.21 -0.31
CA ILE A 202 -6.41 11.06 -0.78
C ILE A 202 -6.67 12.53 -0.40
N ALA A 203 -7.88 13.02 -0.61
CA ALA A 203 -8.27 14.38 -0.23
C ALA A 203 -8.14 14.60 1.28
N LEU A 204 -8.57 13.62 2.09
CA LEU A 204 -8.43 13.66 3.54
C LEU A 204 -6.96 13.68 3.97
N LYS A 205 -6.14 12.82 3.36
CA LYS A 205 -4.69 12.80 3.62
C LYS A 205 -4.05 14.15 3.30
N ASN A 206 -4.35 14.73 2.15
CA ASN A 206 -3.81 16.02 1.75
C ASN A 206 -4.22 17.13 2.73
N ARG A 207 -5.48 17.17 3.18
CA ARG A 207 -5.92 18.11 4.23
C ARG A 207 -5.17 17.93 5.54
N ILE A 208 -4.91 16.68 5.93
CA ILE A 208 -4.12 16.40 7.15
C ILE A 208 -2.68 16.90 6.97
N ASP A 209 -2.07 16.63 5.82
CA ASP A 209 -0.70 17.07 5.53
C ASP A 209 -0.59 18.61 5.51
N ASP A 210 -1.54 19.30 4.91
CA ASP A 210 -1.62 20.79 4.90
C ASP A 210 -1.76 21.34 6.31
N SER A 211 -2.66 20.77 7.12
CA SER A 211 -2.87 21.20 8.51
C SER A 211 -1.62 20.96 9.38
N LEU A 212 -0.90 19.84 9.14
CA LEU A 212 0.35 19.55 9.83
C LEU A 212 1.46 20.51 9.40
N ALA A 213 1.52 20.87 8.12
CA ALA A 213 2.49 21.81 7.59
C ALA A 213 2.23 23.24 8.13
N GLU A 214 0.98 23.67 8.23
CA GLU A 214 0.61 24.94 8.84
C GLU A 214 0.99 24.99 10.33
N ARG A 215 0.69 23.94 11.09
CA ARG A 215 1.08 23.86 12.51
C ARG A 215 2.60 23.90 12.69
N ALA A 216 3.34 23.21 11.82
CA ALA A 216 4.80 23.24 11.85
C ALA A 216 5.37 24.64 11.55
N LYS A 217 4.76 25.39 10.63
CA LYS A 217 5.14 26.79 10.34
C LYS A 217 4.86 27.72 11.52
N VAL A 218 3.72 27.57 12.18
CA VAL A 218 3.36 28.35 13.38
C VAL A 218 4.31 28.07 14.54
N GLN A 219 4.73 26.80 14.73
CA GLN A 219 5.67 26.41 15.77
C GLN A 219 7.12 26.85 15.49
N ALA A 220 7.49 27.00 14.22
CA ALA A 220 8.84 27.43 13.82
C ALA A 220 9.07 28.95 13.98
N GLY A 221 8.12 29.71 14.56
CA GLY A 221 8.24 31.15 14.77
C GLY A 221 8.25 31.89 13.44
N ASP A 222 7.07 32.13 12.93
CA ASP A 222 6.80 32.69 11.61
C ASP A 222 7.58 33.98 11.35
N VAL A 223 8.47 33.94 10.37
CA VAL A 223 8.82 35.13 9.60
C VAL A 223 7.76 35.25 8.49
N PRO A 224 6.89 36.25 8.52
CA PRO A 224 5.86 36.38 7.50
C PRO A 224 6.50 36.45 6.12
N ALA A 225 5.94 35.71 5.18
CA ALA A 225 6.34 35.60 3.76
C ALA A 225 6.13 36.92 2.98
N THR A 226 6.52 38.06 3.55
CA THR A 226 6.45 39.41 2.98
C THR A 226 7.81 39.89 2.47
N GLN A 227 8.74 39.01 2.21
CA GLN A 227 9.94 39.33 1.44
C GLN A 227 10.12 38.34 0.28
N ARG A 228 9.12 38.24 -0.60
CA ARG A 228 9.44 37.98 -2.00
C ARG A 228 10.15 39.23 -2.51
N GLN A 229 11.46 39.23 -2.41
CA GLN A 229 12.28 40.15 -3.18
C GLN A 229 11.89 39.95 -4.64
N ARG A 230 11.12 40.90 -5.18
CA ARG A 230 10.98 41.06 -6.62
C ARG A 230 12.39 41.27 -7.14
N VAL A 231 12.96 40.27 -7.78
CA VAL A 231 14.16 40.42 -8.61
C VAL A 231 13.76 41.46 -9.64
N ARG A 232 14.18 42.70 -9.44
CA ARG A 232 14.15 43.73 -10.51
C ARG A 232 15.14 43.27 -11.54
N VAL A 233 14.63 42.71 -12.63
CA VAL A 233 15.39 42.59 -13.87
C VAL A 233 15.52 44.00 -14.41
N THR A 234 16.52 44.73 -13.97
CA THR A 234 17.01 45.93 -14.65
C THR A 234 17.77 45.46 -15.86
N GLY A 235 17.08 45.25 -16.96
CA GLY A 235 17.73 45.17 -18.27
C GLY A 235 18.33 46.53 -18.60
N VAL A 236 19.63 46.64 -18.50
CA VAL A 236 20.39 47.66 -19.22
C VAL A 236 20.84 47.01 -20.49
N ILE A 237 20.21 47.41 -21.58
CA ILE A 237 20.69 47.16 -22.97
C ILE A 237 21.61 48.34 -23.27
N GLU A 238 22.89 48.09 -23.42
CA GLU A 238 23.81 48.87 -24.23
C GLU A 238 24.51 47.92 -25.21
#